data_6df42abcd92be780f5cce7bbd5a68e60
#
_entry.id   6df42abcd92be780f5cce7bbd5a68e60
#
_cell.length_a   1.000
_cell.length_b   1.000
_cell.length_c   1.000
_cell.angle_alpha   90.00
_cell.angle_beta   90.00
_cell.angle_gamma   90.00
#
_symmetry.space_group_name_H-M   'P 1'
#
loop_
_entity.id
_entity.type
_entity.pdbx_description
1 polymer ?
#
loop_
_entity_poly.entity_id
_entity_poly.type
_entity_poly.pdbx_seq_one_letter_code
_entity_poly.pdbx_strand_id
1 'polypeptide(L)'
;MTAHLIKLVRTPLLMSAPLALLLCVACGAGAETAGPKTPAQAQAAEQPGGPVAAKPAGQQFGVSDAPTSGDPAAAAARPGLSGSALTAYQAGMQAFQAGDLQGAKNQFVSATQADPKAYQAYYSLGVVRERLNETSGALQAYRQATTIVSDYEPAIVAYGVLLARTGKPDEANDFLSARQAQMPKSAAVTAAMAEVKSIQGDSGAAQRLAQEALKKNPDYRPAMITLARDHYRSRRLDLALYALKGILDGYGDENPPRDKNNAEARLLRGLIYKEQGLKAAAIPELQKAIELRPDLVEARVHLANYLLESGNATEAAGLLETALKYDSVNVLARLNLGDAYRLLGKAAESQRELDWVVKTDPSVAQAHYNLGLLYLFSQSVPGLTPGQAADKAISELEQFKKLKPRTAGGAPDDSDELITRAKTQKALVEAKAAEAAAPPPAAAAPAGGGTTAGAPPAAPAAAKK
;
A
#
# COMPACT_ATOMS: atom_id res chain seq x y z
N MET A 1 -8.93 -17.73 15.49
CA MET A 1 -9.46 -17.18 14.23
C MET A 1 -10.17 -15.89 14.57
N THR A 2 -9.47 -14.77 14.60
CA THR A 2 -10.04 -13.45 14.86
C THR A 2 -9.34 -12.47 13.91
N ALA A 3 -10.02 -12.22 12.79
CA ALA A 3 -9.66 -11.17 11.86
C ALA A 3 -9.94 -9.81 12.55
N HIS A 4 -8.92 -8.98 12.76
CA HIS A 4 -9.09 -7.63 13.23
C HIS A 4 -9.40 -6.70 12.04
N LEU A 5 -10.68 -6.32 11.94
CA LEU A 5 -11.15 -5.28 11.07
C LEU A 5 -10.65 -3.92 11.55
N ILE A 6 -10.10 -3.16 10.63
CA ILE A 6 -9.68 -1.77 10.81
C ILE A 6 -10.95 -0.90 10.84
N LYS A 7 -11.22 -0.24 11.97
CA LYS A 7 -12.26 0.77 12.09
C LYS A 7 -11.83 2.04 11.36
N LEU A 8 -12.51 2.37 10.25
CA LEU A 8 -12.53 3.73 9.71
C LEU A 8 -13.55 4.55 10.50
N VAL A 9 -13.10 5.45 11.34
CA VAL A 9 -13.93 6.48 11.96
C VAL A 9 -13.93 7.70 11.04
N ARG A 10 -15.06 7.98 10.42
CA ARG A 10 -15.34 9.28 9.79
C ARG A 10 -15.94 10.20 10.85
N THR A 11 -15.29 11.34 11.09
CA THR A 11 -15.90 12.49 11.81
C THR A 11 -16.57 13.40 10.79
N PRO A 12 -17.77 13.92 11.10
CA PRO A 12 -18.46 14.83 10.19
C PRO A 12 -17.88 16.26 10.26
N LEU A 13 -17.78 16.89 9.09
CA LEU A 13 -17.55 18.32 8.94
C LEU A 13 -18.72 19.11 9.54
N LEU A 14 -18.44 19.98 10.48
CA LEU A 14 -19.32 21.11 10.85
C LEU A 14 -18.72 22.38 10.24
N MET A 15 -19.45 22.94 9.27
CA MET A 15 -19.27 24.31 8.77
C MET A 15 -19.76 25.31 9.82
N SER A 16 -18.99 26.34 10.08
CA SER A 16 -19.50 27.69 10.34
C SER A 16 -18.36 28.73 10.26
N ALA A 17 -18.50 29.65 9.34
CA ALA A 17 -17.88 30.98 9.33
C ALA A 17 -19.01 32.00 9.62
N PRO A 18 -18.77 33.32 9.71
CA PRO A 18 -17.56 34.11 9.92
C PRO A 18 -17.76 35.32 10.91
N LEU A 19 -16.83 36.30 10.86
CA LEU A 19 -16.87 37.71 11.38
C LEU A 19 -16.29 37.91 12.80
N ALA A 20 -15.42 38.82 13.07
CA ALA A 20 -15.19 40.18 12.62
C ALA A 20 -13.86 40.72 13.19
N LEU A 21 -13.29 41.66 12.46
CA LEU A 21 -12.34 42.72 12.81
C LEU A 21 -12.39 43.21 14.25
N LEU A 22 -11.19 43.51 14.82
CA LEU A 22 -10.92 44.83 15.40
C LEU A 22 -9.42 45.09 15.57
N LEU A 23 -9.03 46.28 15.08
CA LEU A 23 -7.72 46.96 15.26
C LEU A 23 -7.53 47.39 16.72
N CYS A 24 -6.23 47.41 17.14
CA CYS A 24 -5.61 48.53 17.92
C CYS A 24 -4.11 48.34 17.87
N VAL A 25 -3.48 49.20 17.35
CA VAL A 25 -2.48 50.27 17.34
C VAL A 25 -1.86 50.51 18.73
N ALA A 26 -0.54 50.53 18.69
CA ALA A 26 0.40 51.55 19.15
C ALA A 26 1.56 51.15 20.05
N CYS A 27 2.74 51.52 19.56
CA CYS A 27 3.88 52.21 20.24
C CYS A 27 4.69 51.35 21.23
N GLY A 28 6.01 51.38 21.16
CA GLY A 28 7.00 52.29 20.68
C GLY A 28 8.42 51.77 20.91
N ALA A 29 9.23 52.13 20.01
CA ALA A 29 10.54 52.78 20.10
C ALA A 29 11.72 52.13 20.84
N GLY A 30 12.80 51.98 20.08
CA GLY A 30 14.16 51.78 20.56
C GLY A 30 15.12 51.50 19.40
N ALA A 31 15.65 52.55 18.81
CA ALA A 31 16.63 52.50 17.74
C ALA A 31 18.04 52.20 18.26
N GLU A 32 18.85 51.46 17.49
CA GLU A 32 20.19 51.91 17.19
C GLU A 32 20.78 51.26 15.95
N THR A 33 21.42 52.09 15.20
CA THR A 33 21.93 52.02 13.86
C THR A 33 23.29 51.31 13.77
N ALA A 34 23.53 50.55 12.73
CA ALA A 34 24.82 50.57 12.02
C ALA A 34 24.61 50.04 10.58
N GLY A 35 24.97 50.91 9.64
CA GLY A 35 24.75 50.76 8.20
C GLY A 35 25.81 49.92 7.48
N PRO A 36 25.89 50.01 6.14
CA PRO A 36 26.08 48.86 5.26
C PRO A 36 27.52 48.68 4.77
N LYS A 37 27.86 47.44 4.40
CA LYS A 37 28.97 47.16 3.47
C LYS A 37 28.54 46.18 2.39
N THR A 38 28.41 46.68 1.19
CA THR A 38 28.49 45.98 -0.09
C THR A 38 29.82 46.31 -0.77
N PRO A 39 30.19 45.73 -1.91
CA PRO A 39 30.06 44.35 -2.43
C PRO A 39 31.40 43.84 -3.00
N ALA A 40 31.53 42.56 -3.30
CA ALA A 40 32.45 42.15 -4.35
C ALA A 40 31.89 40.87 -5.04
N GLN A 41 31.76 41.00 -6.31
CA GLN A 41 31.29 40.06 -7.33
C GLN A 41 32.11 38.78 -7.36
N ALA A 42 31.40 37.66 -7.55
CA ALA A 42 31.84 36.59 -8.44
C ALA A 42 30.59 35.93 -9.05
N GLN A 43 30.28 36.28 -10.27
CA GLN A 43 29.37 35.57 -11.14
C GLN A 43 29.99 34.21 -11.50
N ALA A 44 29.36 33.15 -11.11
CA ALA A 44 29.49 31.83 -11.77
C ALA A 44 28.11 31.43 -12.22
N ALA A 45 27.93 31.30 -13.51
CA ALA A 45 26.69 30.89 -14.18
C ALA A 45 26.28 29.50 -13.71
N GLU A 46 25.18 29.41 -13.00
CA GLU A 46 24.48 28.16 -12.78
C GLU A 46 23.61 27.85 -13.99
N GLN A 47 24.00 26.80 -14.73
CA GLN A 47 23.13 26.14 -15.67
C GLN A 47 22.02 25.37 -14.88
N PRO A 48 20.76 25.34 -15.37
CA PRO A 48 19.70 24.57 -14.71
C PRO A 48 20.03 23.08 -14.84
N GLY A 49 20.39 22.48 -13.72
CA GLY A 49 20.58 21.04 -13.59
C GLY A 49 19.27 20.32 -13.83
N GLY A 50 19.27 19.44 -14.81
CA GLY A 50 18.21 18.44 -14.99
C GLY A 50 18.05 17.58 -13.72
N PRO A 51 16.97 16.79 -13.62
CA PRO A 51 16.67 16.02 -12.42
C PRO A 51 17.84 15.11 -12.11
N VAL A 52 18.52 15.38 -11.01
CA VAL A 52 19.53 14.48 -10.44
C VAL A 52 18.79 13.24 -10.02
N ALA A 53 18.91 12.16 -10.81
CA ALA A 53 18.52 10.84 -10.39
C ALA A 53 19.25 10.56 -9.08
N ALA A 54 18.52 10.55 -7.97
CA ALA A 54 19.04 10.15 -6.69
C ALA A 54 19.63 8.75 -6.87
N LYS A 55 20.95 8.64 -6.72
CA LYS A 55 21.62 7.34 -6.62
C LYS A 55 20.87 6.55 -5.57
N PRO A 56 20.28 5.37 -5.88
CA PRO A 56 19.69 4.54 -4.86
C PRO A 56 20.77 4.29 -3.82
N ALA A 57 20.50 4.66 -2.58
CA ALA A 57 21.37 4.34 -1.46
C ALA A 57 21.57 2.83 -1.52
N GLY A 58 22.79 2.40 -1.89
CA GLY A 58 23.12 1.01 -2.07
C GLY A 58 22.76 0.27 -0.78
N GLN A 59 21.63 -0.42 -0.80
CA GLN A 59 21.41 -1.47 0.16
C GLN A 59 22.54 -2.45 -0.11
N GLN A 60 23.51 -2.45 0.79
CA GLN A 60 24.45 -3.51 0.88
C GLN A 60 23.62 -4.79 0.97
N PHE A 61 23.53 -5.53 -0.16
CA PHE A 61 23.56 -6.95 0.00
C PHE A 61 24.75 -7.18 0.89
N GLY A 62 24.50 -7.52 2.12
CA GLY A 62 25.54 -8.06 2.96
C GLY A 62 25.90 -9.44 2.46
N VAL A 63 26.37 -9.51 1.23
CA VAL A 63 27.25 -10.57 0.77
C VAL A 63 28.64 -10.14 1.22
N SER A 64 28.77 -9.91 2.51
CA SER A 64 30.00 -10.16 3.19
C SER A 64 30.09 -11.69 3.24
N ASP A 65 30.89 -12.26 2.37
CA ASP A 65 31.36 -13.65 2.49
C ASP A 65 32.15 -13.88 3.80
N ALA A 66 32.29 -12.84 4.61
CA ALA A 66 32.86 -12.95 5.95
C ALA A 66 31.83 -13.65 6.85
N PRO A 67 32.11 -14.86 7.30
CA PRO A 67 31.26 -15.55 8.27
C PRO A 67 31.19 -14.72 9.54
N THR A 68 30.00 -14.28 9.92
CA THR A 68 29.79 -13.56 11.18
C THR A 68 30.00 -14.47 12.39
N SER A 69 30.12 -15.79 12.20
CA SER A 69 30.33 -16.79 13.24
C SER A 69 30.84 -18.16 12.78
N GLY A 70 31.15 -18.36 11.49
CA GLY A 70 31.63 -19.64 10.96
C GLY A 70 33.17 -19.78 10.99
N ASP A 71 33.66 -21.02 10.86
CA ASP A 71 35.10 -21.32 10.73
C ASP A 71 35.62 -20.66 9.43
N PRO A 72 36.68 -19.81 9.49
CA PRO A 72 37.30 -19.21 8.32
C PRO A 72 37.80 -20.23 7.29
N ALA A 73 38.23 -21.41 7.75
CA ALA A 73 38.66 -22.50 6.87
C ALA A 73 37.52 -23.11 6.06
N ALA A 74 36.33 -23.24 6.67
CA ALA A 74 35.12 -23.70 6.00
C ALA A 74 34.63 -22.68 4.95
N ALA A 75 34.76 -21.39 5.24
CA ALA A 75 34.41 -20.32 4.28
C ALA A 75 35.33 -20.32 3.05
N ALA A 76 36.63 -20.57 3.24
CA ALA A 76 37.61 -20.66 2.15
C ALA A 76 37.39 -21.88 1.25
N ALA A 77 36.74 -22.94 1.76
CA ALA A 77 36.45 -24.17 1.00
C ALA A 77 35.14 -24.12 0.21
N ARG A 78 34.36 -23.02 0.29
CA ARG A 78 33.11 -22.90 -0.44
C ARG A 78 33.32 -22.71 -1.95
N PRO A 79 32.44 -23.30 -2.80
CA PRO A 79 32.53 -23.13 -4.25
C PRO A 79 32.39 -21.65 -4.62
N GLY A 80 33.38 -21.09 -5.29
CA GLY A 80 33.35 -19.75 -5.84
C GLY A 80 32.66 -19.69 -7.19
N LEU A 81 32.07 -18.57 -7.52
CA LEU A 81 31.52 -18.31 -8.85
C LEU A 81 32.62 -18.08 -9.85
N SER A 82 32.52 -18.67 -11.04
CA SER A 82 33.51 -18.51 -12.12
C SER A 82 32.84 -18.46 -13.50
N GLY A 83 33.59 -18.02 -14.52
CA GLY A 83 33.13 -18.03 -15.90
C GLY A 83 31.81 -17.31 -16.14
N SER A 84 30.94 -17.92 -16.95
CA SER A 84 29.64 -17.36 -17.31
C SER A 84 28.69 -17.18 -16.09
N ALA A 85 28.81 -18.05 -15.07
CA ALA A 85 28.01 -17.90 -13.84
C ALA A 85 28.37 -16.62 -13.08
N LEU A 86 29.67 -16.30 -12.97
CA LEU A 86 30.11 -15.05 -12.35
C LEU A 86 29.64 -13.83 -13.13
N THR A 87 29.75 -13.86 -14.47
CA THR A 87 29.27 -12.74 -15.31
C THR A 87 27.79 -12.51 -15.17
N ALA A 88 26.97 -13.56 -15.21
CA ALA A 88 25.53 -13.46 -15.02
C ALA A 88 25.17 -12.99 -13.60
N TYR A 89 25.87 -13.49 -12.58
CA TYR A 89 25.67 -13.04 -11.21
C TYR A 89 25.96 -11.55 -11.03
N GLN A 90 27.05 -11.05 -11.57
CA GLN A 90 27.41 -9.63 -11.53
C GLN A 90 26.38 -8.76 -12.26
N ALA A 91 25.91 -9.19 -13.44
CA ALA A 91 24.84 -8.51 -14.16
C ALA A 91 23.52 -8.50 -13.35
N GLY A 92 23.20 -9.62 -12.67
CA GLY A 92 22.06 -9.69 -11.75
C GLY A 92 22.19 -8.73 -10.60
N MET A 93 23.35 -8.58 -9.99
CA MET A 93 23.64 -7.63 -8.92
C MET A 93 23.50 -6.18 -9.39
N GLN A 94 23.96 -5.86 -10.59
CA GLN A 94 23.80 -4.53 -11.18
C GLN A 94 22.32 -4.19 -11.43
N ALA A 95 21.57 -5.11 -12.04
CA ALA A 95 20.13 -4.95 -12.24
C ALA A 95 19.39 -4.76 -10.91
N PHE A 96 19.73 -5.54 -9.89
CA PHE A 96 19.16 -5.41 -8.56
C PHE A 96 19.46 -4.05 -7.92
N GLN A 97 20.69 -3.56 -8.02
CA GLN A 97 21.07 -2.23 -7.52
C GLN A 97 20.36 -1.09 -8.26
N ALA A 98 20.06 -1.30 -9.55
CA ALA A 98 19.27 -0.38 -10.36
C ALA A 98 17.74 -0.45 -10.04
N GLY A 99 17.30 -1.40 -9.21
CA GLY A 99 15.88 -1.63 -8.91
C GLY A 99 15.13 -2.44 -9.96
N ASP A 100 15.82 -2.94 -11.00
CA ASP A 100 15.26 -3.85 -12.00
C ASP A 100 15.21 -5.27 -11.45
N LEU A 101 14.17 -5.56 -10.65
CA LEU A 101 14.01 -6.88 -10.04
C LEU A 101 13.78 -7.99 -11.07
N GLN A 102 13.09 -7.68 -12.18
CA GLN A 102 12.84 -8.69 -13.21
C GLN A 102 14.11 -9.03 -13.99
N GLY A 103 14.90 -8.02 -14.37
CA GLY A 103 16.20 -8.20 -14.97
C GLY A 103 17.16 -8.96 -14.05
N ALA A 104 17.19 -8.60 -12.76
CA ALA A 104 17.98 -9.30 -11.75
C ALA A 104 17.59 -10.78 -11.64
N LYS A 105 16.29 -11.10 -11.59
CA LYS A 105 15.79 -12.48 -11.58
C LYS A 105 16.30 -13.28 -12.77
N ASN A 106 16.18 -12.73 -13.98
CA ASN A 106 16.61 -13.42 -15.21
C ASN A 106 18.11 -13.70 -15.18
N GLN A 107 18.91 -12.75 -14.73
CA GLN A 107 20.36 -12.92 -14.64
C GLN A 107 20.77 -13.93 -13.56
N PHE A 108 20.12 -13.93 -12.39
CA PHE A 108 20.41 -14.94 -11.36
C PHE A 108 19.94 -16.35 -11.78
N VAL A 109 18.85 -16.47 -12.53
CA VAL A 109 18.47 -17.75 -13.16
C VAL A 109 19.56 -18.22 -14.11
N SER A 110 20.07 -17.35 -14.99
CA SER A 110 21.18 -17.68 -15.88
C SER A 110 22.45 -18.11 -15.13
N ALA A 111 22.74 -17.44 -13.99
CA ALA A 111 23.87 -17.82 -13.14
C ALA A 111 23.71 -19.23 -12.54
N THR A 112 22.50 -19.57 -12.05
CA THR A 112 22.22 -20.90 -11.48
C THR A 112 22.19 -22.02 -12.54
N GLN A 113 21.86 -21.69 -13.80
CA GLN A 113 21.92 -22.62 -14.93
C GLN A 113 23.36 -22.85 -15.38
N ALA A 114 24.17 -21.80 -15.38
CA ALA A 114 25.58 -21.88 -15.76
C ALA A 114 26.43 -22.65 -14.73
N ASP A 115 26.10 -22.52 -13.45
CA ASP A 115 26.71 -23.27 -12.35
C ASP A 115 25.66 -23.74 -11.34
N PRO A 116 25.24 -25.01 -11.35
CA PRO A 116 24.31 -25.58 -10.40
C PRO A 116 24.78 -25.60 -8.93
N LYS A 117 26.06 -25.27 -8.67
CA LYS A 117 26.63 -25.15 -7.31
C LYS A 117 26.76 -23.68 -6.86
N ALA A 118 26.26 -22.73 -7.64
CA ALA A 118 26.30 -21.29 -7.36
C ALA A 118 25.32 -20.92 -6.21
N TYR A 119 25.64 -21.29 -4.96
CA TYR A 119 24.78 -21.04 -3.80
C TYR A 119 24.47 -19.56 -3.60
N GLN A 120 25.41 -18.64 -3.92
CA GLN A 120 25.18 -17.19 -3.86
C GLN A 120 24.12 -16.74 -4.87
N ALA A 121 24.13 -17.31 -6.08
CA ALA A 121 23.14 -17.01 -7.10
C ALA A 121 21.75 -17.53 -6.72
N TYR A 122 21.66 -18.72 -6.12
CA TYR A 122 20.41 -19.24 -5.58
C TYR A 122 19.87 -18.38 -4.45
N TYR A 123 20.71 -17.95 -3.52
CA TYR A 123 20.29 -17.03 -2.46
C TYR A 123 19.76 -15.71 -3.03
N SER A 124 20.53 -15.08 -3.93
CA SER A 124 20.12 -13.81 -4.56
C SER A 124 18.86 -13.95 -5.40
N LEU A 125 18.69 -15.08 -6.10
CA LEU A 125 17.45 -15.42 -6.80
C LEU A 125 16.27 -15.53 -5.84
N GLY A 126 16.48 -16.15 -4.67
CA GLY A 126 15.48 -16.22 -3.61
C GLY A 126 15.05 -14.84 -3.13
N VAL A 127 16.01 -13.94 -2.86
CA VAL A 127 15.74 -12.56 -2.43
C VAL A 127 14.93 -11.80 -3.48
N VAL A 128 15.29 -11.90 -4.75
CA VAL A 128 14.58 -11.20 -5.82
C VAL A 128 13.15 -11.75 -5.98
N ARG A 129 12.99 -13.08 -5.93
CA ARG A 129 11.67 -13.71 -6.01
C ARG A 129 10.78 -13.33 -4.82
N GLU A 130 11.33 -13.26 -3.60
CA GLU A 130 10.59 -12.78 -2.42
C GLU A 130 10.10 -11.34 -2.62
N ARG A 131 10.93 -10.44 -3.16
CA ARG A 131 10.54 -9.05 -3.47
C ARG A 131 9.52 -8.93 -4.60
N LEU A 132 9.46 -9.91 -5.50
CA LEU A 132 8.44 -10.03 -6.55
C LEU A 132 7.19 -10.81 -6.09
N ASN A 133 7.10 -11.12 -4.79
CA ASN A 133 6.03 -11.95 -4.19
C ASN A 133 5.90 -13.36 -4.81
N GLU A 134 6.97 -13.88 -5.44
CA GLU A 134 7.06 -15.24 -5.97
C GLU A 134 7.49 -16.23 -4.86
N THR A 135 6.68 -16.33 -3.82
CA THR A 135 7.03 -16.98 -2.54
C THR A 135 7.49 -18.43 -2.70
N SER A 136 6.79 -19.25 -3.49
CA SER A 136 7.17 -20.66 -3.70
C SER A 136 8.52 -20.81 -4.39
N GLY A 137 8.78 -19.95 -5.38
CA GLY A 137 10.06 -19.90 -6.07
C GLY A 137 11.21 -19.41 -5.19
N ALA A 138 10.92 -18.45 -4.29
CA ALA A 138 11.90 -17.97 -3.31
C ALA A 138 12.28 -19.07 -2.32
N LEU A 139 11.31 -19.79 -1.73
CA LEU A 139 11.55 -20.92 -0.85
C LEU A 139 12.40 -22.00 -1.51
N GLN A 140 12.11 -22.35 -2.78
CA GLN A 140 12.90 -23.33 -3.54
C GLN A 140 14.35 -22.86 -3.70
N ALA A 141 14.56 -21.59 -4.05
CA ALA A 141 15.89 -21.04 -4.26
C ALA A 141 16.71 -20.99 -2.96
N TYR A 142 16.13 -20.53 -1.86
CA TYR A 142 16.78 -20.53 -0.54
C TYR A 142 17.13 -21.94 -0.07
N ARG A 143 16.19 -22.89 -0.23
CA ARG A 143 16.44 -24.31 0.10
C ARG A 143 17.62 -24.86 -0.72
N GLN A 144 17.70 -24.54 -2.00
CA GLN A 144 18.81 -24.99 -2.85
C GLN A 144 20.15 -24.44 -2.35
N ALA A 145 20.20 -23.13 -2.01
CA ALA A 145 21.38 -22.53 -1.43
C ALA A 145 21.85 -23.24 -0.14
N THR A 146 20.91 -23.57 0.76
CA THR A 146 21.22 -24.29 2.02
C THR A 146 21.57 -25.76 1.83
N THR A 147 21.19 -26.36 0.71
CA THR A 147 21.58 -27.73 0.32
C THR A 147 23.01 -27.77 -0.20
N ILE A 148 23.40 -26.76 -0.98
CA ILE A 148 24.76 -26.66 -1.55
C ILE A 148 25.76 -26.30 -0.45
N VAL A 149 25.44 -25.31 0.39
CA VAL A 149 26.27 -24.86 1.51
C VAL A 149 25.41 -24.84 2.78
N SER A 150 25.56 -25.89 3.59
CA SER A 150 24.66 -26.17 4.72
C SER A 150 24.80 -25.19 5.91
N ASP A 151 25.88 -24.41 5.96
CA ASP A 151 26.21 -23.39 6.96
C ASP A 151 26.12 -21.96 6.41
N TYR A 152 25.49 -21.75 5.24
CA TYR A 152 25.32 -20.41 4.67
C TYR A 152 24.21 -19.65 5.39
N GLU A 153 24.59 -18.89 6.43
CA GLU A 153 23.66 -18.17 7.30
C GLU A 153 22.60 -17.35 6.59
N PRO A 154 22.92 -16.53 5.54
CA PRO A 154 21.89 -15.72 4.88
C PRO A 154 20.74 -16.54 4.30
N ALA A 155 21.05 -17.68 3.67
CA ALA A 155 20.03 -18.55 3.09
C ALA A 155 19.23 -19.31 4.17
N ILE A 156 19.90 -19.74 5.25
CA ILE A 156 19.27 -20.41 6.39
C ILE A 156 18.21 -19.48 7.02
N VAL A 157 18.60 -18.24 7.30
CA VAL A 157 17.71 -17.23 7.89
C VAL A 157 16.55 -16.92 6.97
N ALA A 158 16.83 -16.61 5.69
CA ALA A 158 15.80 -16.27 4.71
C ALA A 158 14.80 -17.43 4.52
N TYR A 159 15.30 -18.66 4.37
CA TYR A 159 14.44 -19.84 4.24
C TYR A 159 13.54 -20.05 5.45
N GLY A 160 14.13 -20.04 6.67
CA GLY A 160 13.37 -20.28 7.91
C GLY A 160 12.31 -19.20 8.16
N VAL A 161 12.67 -17.92 8.01
CA VAL A 161 11.73 -16.82 8.23
C VAL A 161 10.61 -16.81 7.17
N LEU A 162 10.95 -17.01 5.90
CA LEU A 162 9.94 -17.06 4.84
C LEU A 162 8.99 -18.26 5.01
N LEU A 163 9.50 -19.41 5.39
CA LEU A 163 8.71 -20.61 5.68
C LEU A 163 7.67 -20.33 6.79
N ALA A 164 8.07 -19.64 7.87
CA ALA A 164 7.14 -19.25 8.93
C ALA A 164 6.08 -18.24 8.44
N ARG A 165 6.49 -17.24 7.65
CA ARG A 165 5.58 -16.22 7.09
C ARG A 165 4.55 -16.82 6.13
N THR A 166 4.86 -17.95 5.51
CA THR A 166 3.95 -18.69 4.62
C THR A 166 3.03 -19.68 5.33
N GLY A 167 2.90 -19.57 6.65
CA GLY A 167 1.98 -20.38 7.45
C GLY A 167 2.54 -21.74 7.90
N LYS A 168 3.87 -21.92 7.82
CA LYS A 168 4.57 -23.14 8.25
C LYS A 168 5.58 -22.87 9.37
N PRO A 169 5.14 -22.24 10.48
CA PRO A 169 6.08 -21.82 11.53
C PRO A 169 6.69 -23.02 12.30
N ASP A 170 6.02 -24.15 12.36
CA ASP A 170 6.57 -25.35 13.02
C ASP A 170 7.69 -25.97 12.19
N GLU A 171 7.51 -26.13 10.86
CA GLU A 171 8.59 -26.56 9.96
C GLU A 171 9.79 -25.61 10.02
N ALA A 172 9.54 -24.29 10.10
CA ALA A 172 10.59 -23.28 10.25
C ALA A 172 11.35 -23.41 11.56
N ASN A 173 10.63 -23.64 12.66
CA ASN A 173 11.22 -23.83 13.98
C ASN A 173 12.13 -25.07 14.02
N ASP A 174 11.67 -26.20 13.47
CA ASP A 174 12.45 -27.43 13.40
C ASP A 174 13.72 -27.26 12.57
N PHE A 175 13.58 -26.64 11.39
CA PHE A 175 14.71 -26.34 10.52
C PHE A 175 15.75 -25.45 11.19
N LEU A 176 15.32 -24.32 11.79
CA LEU A 176 16.23 -23.38 12.45
C LEU A 176 16.84 -23.95 13.71
N SER A 177 16.12 -24.76 14.50
CA SER A 177 16.65 -25.44 15.68
C SER A 177 17.77 -26.41 15.33
N ALA A 178 17.61 -27.19 14.26
CA ALA A 178 18.68 -28.06 13.76
C ALA A 178 19.93 -27.27 13.32
N ARG A 179 19.73 -26.08 12.70
CA ARG A 179 20.86 -25.19 12.32
C ARG A 179 21.49 -24.50 13.52
N GLN A 180 20.70 -24.09 14.50
CA GLN A 180 21.19 -23.50 15.75
C GLN A 180 22.11 -24.47 16.53
N ALA A 181 21.77 -25.77 16.53
CA ALA A 181 22.63 -26.79 17.16
C ALA A 181 23.99 -26.91 16.49
N GLN A 182 24.06 -26.73 15.15
CA GLN A 182 25.30 -26.73 14.38
C GLN A 182 26.07 -25.40 14.49
N MET A 183 25.37 -24.29 14.70
CA MET A 183 25.90 -22.93 14.69
C MET A 183 25.51 -22.16 15.97
N PRO A 184 25.92 -22.63 17.17
CA PRO A 184 25.42 -22.09 18.45
C PRO A 184 25.81 -20.63 18.70
N LYS A 185 26.85 -20.13 18.03
CA LYS A 185 27.32 -18.73 18.13
C LYS A 185 26.61 -17.78 17.15
N SER A 186 25.80 -18.31 16.22
CA SER A 186 25.14 -17.47 15.22
C SER A 186 24.07 -16.57 15.85
N ALA A 187 24.29 -15.26 15.81
CA ALA A 187 23.28 -14.25 16.14
C ALA A 187 22.14 -14.26 15.10
N ALA A 188 22.48 -14.53 13.83
CA ALA A 188 21.54 -14.52 12.72
C ALA A 188 20.48 -15.63 12.85
N VAL A 189 20.92 -16.87 13.08
CA VAL A 189 20.00 -18.01 13.27
C VAL A 189 19.16 -17.81 14.53
N THR A 190 19.77 -17.33 15.64
CA THR A 190 19.04 -17.06 16.89
C THR A 190 17.95 -15.99 16.70
N ALA A 191 18.25 -14.93 15.94
CA ALA A 191 17.26 -13.88 15.63
C ALA A 191 16.16 -14.39 14.69
N ALA A 192 16.49 -15.27 13.74
CA ALA A 192 15.48 -15.91 12.88
C ALA A 192 14.52 -16.78 13.70
N MET A 193 15.03 -17.54 14.68
CA MET A 193 14.19 -18.28 15.62
C MET A 193 13.29 -17.35 16.45
N ALA A 194 13.81 -16.19 16.88
CA ALA A 194 13.00 -15.18 17.57
C ALA A 194 11.84 -14.69 16.70
N GLU A 195 12.07 -14.42 15.41
CA GLU A 195 11.01 -14.01 14.47
C GLU A 195 9.96 -15.12 14.29
N VAL A 196 10.39 -16.39 14.16
CA VAL A 196 9.46 -17.52 14.08
C VAL A 196 8.60 -17.63 15.34
N LYS A 197 9.19 -17.49 16.54
CA LYS A 197 8.43 -17.50 17.80
C LYS A 197 7.44 -16.34 17.90
N SER A 198 7.82 -15.16 17.42
CA SER A 198 6.91 -14.01 17.33
C SER A 198 5.75 -14.26 16.38
N ILE A 199 5.97 -14.92 15.24
CA ILE A 199 4.92 -15.33 14.31
C ILE A 199 3.97 -16.37 14.94
N GLN A 200 4.49 -17.30 15.73
CA GLN A 200 3.70 -18.28 16.50
C GLN A 200 2.89 -17.63 17.64
N GLY A 201 3.15 -16.37 17.98
CA GLY A 201 2.51 -15.66 19.10
C GLY A 201 3.20 -15.89 20.46
N ASP A 202 4.30 -16.67 20.51
CA ASP A 202 5.10 -16.85 21.71
C ASP A 202 6.05 -15.65 21.90
N SER A 203 5.48 -14.53 22.33
CA SER A 203 6.20 -13.28 22.58
C SER A 203 7.31 -13.46 23.63
N GLY A 204 7.09 -14.30 24.65
CA GLY A 204 8.09 -14.57 25.69
C GLY A 204 9.36 -15.23 25.14
N ALA A 205 9.21 -16.27 24.31
CA ALA A 205 10.36 -16.92 23.68
C ALA A 205 11.00 -16.00 22.63
N ALA A 206 10.19 -15.27 21.85
CA ALA A 206 10.68 -14.32 20.82
C ALA A 206 11.63 -13.28 21.44
N GLN A 207 11.23 -12.66 22.55
CA GLN A 207 12.03 -11.64 23.22
C GLN A 207 13.30 -12.22 23.82
N ARG A 208 13.23 -13.39 24.48
CA ARG A 208 14.43 -14.04 25.02
C ARG A 208 15.45 -14.36 23.93
N LEU A 209 15.00 -14.94 22.81
CA LEU A 209 15.88 -15.29 21.69
C LEU A 209 16.44 -14.04 20.99
N ALA A 210 15.64 -12.98 20.81
CA ALA A 210 16.15 -11.74 20.24
C ALA A 210 17.21 -11.08 21.15
N GLN A 211 17.00 -11.07 22.47
CA GLN A 211 17.99 -10.60 23.43
C GLN A 211 19.26 -11.47 23.43
N GLU A 212 19.10 -12.80 23.28
CA GLU A 212 20.23 -13.71 23.13
C GLU A 212 21.03 -13.42 21.86
N ALA A 213 20.35 -13.18 20.74
CA ALA A 213 21.00 -12.76 19.50
C ALA A 213 21.77 -11.45 19.68
N LEU A 214 21.23 -10.46 20.41
CA LEU A 214 21.91 -9.20 20.71
C LEU A 214 23.07 -9.37 21.70
N LYS A 215 23.05 -10.37 22.59
CA LYS A 215 24.23 -10.71 23.41
C LYS A 215 25.36 -11.30 22.56
N LYS A 216 25.03 -12.05 21.50
CA LYS A 216 26.02 -12.59 20.53
C LYS A 216 26.55 -11.49 19.61
N ASN A 217 25.69 -10.61 19.15
CA ASN A 217 26.04 -9.44 18.31
C ASN A 217 25.15 -8.24 18.70
N PRO A 218 25.67 -7.28 19.49
CA PRO A 218 24.91 -6.12 19.95
C PRO A 218 24.38 -5.21 18.84
N ASP A 219 25.03 -5.21 17.67
CA ASP A 219 24.64 -4.40 16.52
C ASP A 219 23.81 -5.16 15.47
N TYR A 220 23.31 -6.35 15.82
CA TYR A 220 22.55 -7.16 14.89
C TYR A 220 21.13 -6.59 14.69
N ARG A 221 21.00 -5.71 13.70
CA ARG A 221 19.77 -4.98 13.37
C ARG A 221 18.52 -5.85 13.20
N PRO A 222 18.59 -7.04 12.53
CA PRO A 222 17.40 -7.89 12.41
C PRO A 222 16.81 -8.31 13.76
N ALA A 223 17.64 -8.57 14.79
CA ALA A 223 17.13 -8.89 16.12
C ALA A 223 16.42 -7.70 16.78
N MET A 224 16.91 -6.48 16.58
CA MET A 224 16.24 -5.26 17.05
C MET A 224 14.89 -5.05 16.34
N ILE A 225 14.83 -5.29 15.03
CA ILE A 225 13.58 -5.20 14.24
C ILE A 225 12.60 -6.27 14.71
N THR A 226 13.07 -7.50 14.97
CA THR A 226 12.24 -8.57 15.52
C THR A 226 11.63 -8.19 16.87
N LEU A 227 12.42 -7.60 17.79
CA LEU A 227 11.89 -7.07 19.06
C LEU A 227 10.83 -5.98 18.83
N ALA A 228 11.10 -5.03 17.96
CA ALA A 228 10.14 -3.98 17.64
C ALA A 228 8.85 -4.54 17.06
N ARG A 229 8.96 -5.52 16.14
CA ARG A 229 7.81 -6.18 15.51
C ARG A 229 7.01 -7.04 16.52
N ASP A 230 7.69 -7.72 17.45
CA ASP A 230 7.02 -8.45 18.52
C ASP A 230 6.26 -7.53 19.46
N HIS A 231 6.88 -6.42 19.87
CA HIS A 231 6.21 -5.39 20.68
C HIS A 231 4.99 -4.79 19.92
N TYR A 232 5.12 -4.54 18.62
CA TYR A 232 4.01 -4.07 17.77
C TYR A 232 2.85 -5.08 17.73
N ARG A 233 3.14 -6.36 17.46
CA ARG A 233 2.13 -7.44 17.46
C ARG A 233 1.45 -7.59 18.83
N SER A 234 2.21 -7.40 19.91
CA SER A 234 1.71 -7.44 21.30
C SER A 234 1.05 -6.14 21.74
N ARG A 235 0.82 -5.17 20.85
CA ARG A 235 0.21 -3.85 21.11
C ARG A 235 0.97 -2.99 22.11
N ARG A 236 2.26 -3.25 22.31
CA ARG A 236 3.17 -2.45 23.15
C ARG A 236 3.88 -1.42 22.29
N LEU A 237 3.12 -0.42 21.79
CA LEU A 237 3.57 0.50 20.74
C LEU A 237 4.76 1.35 21.19
N ASP A 238 4.80 1.79 22.44
CA ASP A 238 5.90 2.62 22.97
C ASP A 238 7.22 1.85 23.03
N LEU A 239 7.18 0.57 23.42
CA LEU A 239 8.36 -0.28 23.42
C LEU A 239 8.85 -0.58 22.00
N ALA A 240 7.93 -0.73 21.05
CA ALA A 240 8.27 -0.88 19.64
C ALA A 240 8.96 0.39 19.11
N LEU A 241 8.42 1.58 19.39
CA LEU A 241 9.04 2.86 19.02
C LEU A 241 10.42 3.04 19.66
N TYR A 242 10.58 2.66 20.94
CA TYR A 242 11.85 2.72 21.64
C TYR A 242 12.91 1.84 20.95
N ALA A 243 12.57 0.60 20.59
CA ALA A 243 13.47 -0.30 19.87
C ALA A 243 13.87 0.26 18.50
N LEU A 244 12.89 0.83 17.75
CA LEU A 244 13.13 1.45 16.45
C LEU A 244 13.98 2.72 16.52
N LYS A 245 13.88 3.48 17.63
CA LYS A 245 14.72 4.67 17.86
C LYS A 245 16.21 4.31 17.86
N GLY A 246 16.60 3.22 18.49
CA GLY A 246 18.01 2.77 18.48
C GLY A 246 18.53 2.45 17.08
N ILE A 247 17.66 2.05 16.16
CA ILE A 247 18.04 1.77 14.77
C ILE A 247 18.12 3.08 13.97
N LEU A 248 17.08 3.92 14.05
CA LEU A 248 16.85 5.01 13.11
C LEU A 248 17.41 6.36 13.57
N ASP A 249 17.41 6.64 14.89
CA ASP A 249 17.70 7.96 15.43
C ASP A 249 18.90 7.95 16.41
N GLY A 250 19.12 6.80 17.07
CA GLY A 250 20.11 6.69 18.15
C GLY A 250 19.62 7.30 19.47
N TYR A 251 20.52 7.31 20.47
CA TYR A 251 20.28 7.83 21.82
C TYR A 251 21.31 8.89 22.22
N GLY A 252 21.73 9.71 21.28
CA GLY A 252 22.76 10.73 21.46
C GLY A 252 24.10 10.33 20.83
N ASP A 253 25.12 11.18 21.04
CA ASP A 253 26.42 11.05 20.37
C ASP A 253 27.17 9.76 20.73
N GLU A 254 26.99 9.27 21.96
CA GLU A 254 27.60 8.02 22.43
C GLU A 254 26.93 6.78 21.82
N ASN A 255 25.67 6.90 21.41
CA ASN A 255 24.88 5.83 20.81
C ASN A 255 24.21 6.31 19.52
N PRO A 256 24.97 6.50 18.43
CA PRO A 256 24.44 6.98 17.15
C PRO A 256 23.47 5.98 16.52
N PRO A 257 22.67 6.43 15.55
CA PRO A 257 21.77 5.53 14.81
C PRO A 257 22.58 4.40 14.17
N ARG A 258 22.11 3.18 14.32
CA ARG A 258 22.74 2.01 13.73
C ARG A 258 22.48 1.88 12.23
N ASP A 259 21.31 2.35 11.78
CA ASP A 259 20.93 2.33 10.36
C ASP A 259 19.77 3.30 10.10
N LYS A 260 20.08 4.57 9.82
CA LYS A 260 19.06 5.60 9.49
C LYS A 260 18.26 5.26 8.24
N ASN A 261 18.82 4.43 7.36
CA ASN A 261 18.25 4.08 6.06
C ASN A 261 17.63 2.68 6.06
N ASN A 262 17.24 2.18 7.21
CA ASN A 262 16.55 0.90 7.30
C ASN A 262 15.08 1.03 6.89
N ALA A 263 14.75 0.56 5.70
CA ALA A 263 13.41 0.70 5.12
C ALA A 263 12.34 -0.08 5.93
N GLU A 264 12.68 -1.25 6.49
CA GLU A 264 11.74 -2.04 7.27
C GLU A 264 11.44 -1.38 8.62
N ALA A 265 12.47 -0.83 9.28
CA ALA A 265 12.29 -0.08 10.51
C ALA A 265 11.43 1.17 10.30
N ARG A 266 11.62 1.88 9.16
CA ARG A 266 10.78 3.01 8.79
C ARG A 266 9.34 2.62 8.50
N LEU A 267 9.11 1.56 7.74
CA LEU A 267 7.77 1.03 7.52
C LEU A 267 7.08 0.71 8.86
N LEU A 268 7.75 -0.04 9.72
CA LEU A 268 7.17 -0.43 11.01
C LEU A 268 6.87 0.79 11.89
N ARG A 269 7.73 1.82 11.92
CA ARG A 269 7.48 3.07 12.64
C ARG A 269 6.29 3.83 12.04
N GLY A 270 6.18 3.88 10.73
CA GLY A 270 5.03 4.45 10.03
C GLY A 270 3.71 3.74 10.37
N LEU A 271 3.73 2.41 10.44
CA LEU A 271 2.56 1.60 10.85
C LEU A 271 2.15 1.87 12.30
N ILE A 272 3.13 2.00 13.21
CA ILE A 272 2.87 2.33 14.62
C ILE A 272 2.23 3.71 14.73
N TYR A 273 2.78 4.73 14.07
CA TYR A 273 2.20 6.08 14.04
C TYR A 273 0.79 6.10 13.43
N LYS A 274 0.55 5.26 12.41
CA LYS A 274 -0.79 5.07 11.84
C LYS A 274 -1.77 4.54 12.89
N GLU A 275 -1.40 3.53 13.66
CA GLU A 275 -2.26 2.98 14.72
C GLU A 275 -2.54 3.98 15.84
N GLN A 276 -1.59 4.86 16.14
CA GLN A 276 -1.74 5.96 17.09
C GLN A 276 -2.54 7.14 16.52
N GLY A 277 -2.94 7.11 15.25
CA GLY A 277 -3.65 8.22 14.58
C GLY A 277 -2.75 9.41 14.21
N LEU A 278 -1.44 9.28 14.35
CA LEU A 278 -0.44 10.34 14.12
C LEU A 278 -0.07 10.44 12.63
N LYS A 279 -1.02 10.87 11.78
CA LYS A 279 -0.84 10.95 10.31
C LYS A 279 0.40 11.76 9.91
N ALA A 280 0.62 12.91 10.53
CA ALA A 280 1.75 13.78 10.22
C ALA A 280 3.11 13.13 10.46
N ALA A 281 3.19 12.19 11.40
CA ALA A 281 4.41 11.42 11.67
C ALA A 281 4.49 10.16 10.80
N ALA A 282 3.36 9.53 10.47
CA ALA A 282 3.32 8.30 9.67
C ALA A 282 3.73 8.52 8.21
N ILE A 283 3.23 9.58 7.57
CA ILE A 283 3.46 9.87 6.15
C ILE A 283 4.94 9.95 5.79
N PRO A 284 5.79 10.78 6.44
CA PRO A 284 7.20 10.88 6.08
C PRO A 284 7.96 9.56 6.30
N GLU A 285 7.59 8.74 7.27
CA GLU A 285 8.20 7.43 7.47
C GLU A 285 7.88 6.46 6.32
N LEU A 286 6.61 6.42 5.88
CA LEU A 286 6.18 5.61 4.75
C LEU A 286 6.83 6.09 3.44
N GLN A 287 6.90 7.40 3.21
CA GLN A 287 7.58 7.98 2.06
C GLN A 287 9.06 7.58 2.04
N LYS A 288 9.74 7.73 3.18
CA LYS A 288 11.16 7.35 3.27
C LYS A 288 11.39 5.85 3.12
N ALA A 289 10.47 5.02 3.61
CA ALA A 289 10.52 3.57 3.38
C ALA A 289 10.44 3.23 1.89
N ILE A 290 9.54 3.87 1.13
CA ILE A 290 9.38 3.69 -0.32
C ILE A 290 10.60 4.19 -1.11
N GLU A 291 11.18 5.33 -0.71
CA GLU A 291 12.40 5.85 -1.33
C GLU A 291 13.57 4.87 -1.19
N LEU A 292 13.71 4.26 -0.01
CA LEU A 292 14.79 3.32 0.30
C LEU A 292 14.55 1.93 -0.33
N ARG A 293 13.29 1.51 -0.38
CA ARG A 293 12.86 0.23 -0.95
C ARG A 293 11.59 0.40 -1.79
N PRO A 294 11.73 0.65 -3.09
CA PRO A 294 10.60 0.86 -3.98
C PRO A 294 9.63 -0.32 -4.10
N ASP A 295 10.07 -1.52 -3.77
CA ASP A 295 9.27 -2.75 -3.77
C ASP A 295 8.41 -2.96 -2.51
N LEU A 296 8.45 -2.04 -1.54
CA LEU A 296 7.61 -2.14 -0.34
C LEU A 296 6.13 -1.82 -0.65
N VAL A 297 5.41 -2.83 -1.09
CA VAL A 297 3.98 -2.76 -1.43
C VAL A 297 3.16 -2.23 -0.26
N GLU A 298 3.38 -2.73 0.95
CA GLU A 298 2.65 -2.34 2.15
C GLU A 298 2.78 -0.83 2.44
N ALA A 299 3.99 -0.26 2.33
CA ALA A 299 4.20 1.18 2.53
C ALA A 299 3.44 2.01 1.48
N ARG A 300 3.43 1.57 0.20
CA ARG A 300 2.71 2.24 -0.87
C ARG A 300 1.21 2.22 -0.65
N VAL A 301 0.66 1.08 -0.26
CA VAL A 301 -0.78 0.92 0.01
C VAL A 301 -1.23 1.82 1.16
N HIS A 302 -0.44 1.89 2.25
CA HIS A 302 -0.78 2.76 3.37
C HIS A 302 -0.64 4.25 3.05
N LEU A 303 0.38 4.63 2.28
CA LEU A 303 0.52 6.02 1.83
C LEU A 303 -0.62 6.41 0.88
N ALA A 304 -0.97 5.52 -0.07
CA ALA A 304 -2.10 5.73 -0.97
C ALA A 304 -3.43 5.89 -0.22
N ASN A 305 -3.64 5.14 0.85
CA ASN A 305 -4.83 5.32 1.70
C ASN A 305 -4.90 6.74 2.29
N TYR A 306 -3.78 7.27 2.80
CA TYR A 306 -3.75 8.66 3.29
C TYR A 306 -4.01 9.69 2.20
N LEU A 307 -3.53 9.44 0.98
CA LEU A 307 -3.79 10.30 -0.18
C LEU A 307 -5.26 10.26 -0.59
N LEU A 308 -5.91 9.10 -0.57
CA LEU A 308 -7.35 8.96 -0.81
C LEU A 308 -8.17 9.70 0.25
N GLU A 309 -7.82 9.57 1.52
CA GLU A 309 -8.47 10.30 2.61
C GLU A 309 -8.32 11.83 2.48
N SER A 310 -7.24 12.31 1.87
CA SER A 310 -7.01 13.73 1.59
C SER A 310 -7.55 14.22 0.24
N GLY A 311 -8.18 13.33 -0.55
CA GLY A 311 -8.73 13.64 -1.87
C GLY A 311 -7.73 13.62 -3.02
N ASN A 312 -6.46 13.25 -2.78
CA ASN A 312 -5.43 13.16 -3.83
C ASN A 312 -5.46 11.78 -4.53
N ALA A 313 -6.55 11.51 -5.25
CA ALA A 313 -6.78 10.22 -5.91
C ALA A 313 -5.78 9.94 -7.05
N THR A 314 -5.25 10.98 -7.70
CA THR A 314 -4.30 10.82 -8.82
C THR A 314 -2.97 10.22 -8.35
N GLU A 315 -2.41 10.77 -7.28
CA GLU A 315 -1.15 10.29 -6.71
C GLU A 315 -1.34 8.91 -6.06
N ALA A 316 -2.47 8.71 -5.39
CA ALA A 316 -2.85 7.41 -4.83
C ALA A 316 -2.89 6.32 -5.91
N ALA A 317 -3.53 6.58 -7.06
CA ALA A 317 -3.58 5.63 -8.16
C ALA A 317 -2.17 5.28 -8.66
N GLY A 318 -1.29 6.25 -8.87
CA GLY A 318 0.08 6.02 -9.32
C GLY A 318 0.91 5.15 -8.36
N LEU A 319 0.74 5.34 -7.04
CA LEU A 319 1.37 4.51 -6.03
C LEU A 319 0.84 3.07 -6.05
N LEU A 320 -0.48 2.89 -6.22
CA LEU A 320 -1.13 1.59 -6.21
C LEU A 320 -0.85 0.81 -7.51
N GLU A 321 -0.86 1.47 -8.66
CA GLU A 321 -0.42 0.87 -9.92
C GLU A 321 1.03 0.37 -9.83
N THR A 322 1.89 1.14 -9.17
CA THR A 322 3.28 0.73 -8.93
C THR A 322 3.36 -0.43 -7.94
N ALA A 323 2.56 -0.43 -6.88
CA ALA A 323 2.48 -1.54 -5.93
C ALA A 323 2.10 -2.86 -6.63
N LEU A 324 1.13 -2.81 -7.55
CA LEU A 324 0.67 -3.98 -8.31
C LEU A 324 1.69 -4.51 -9.34
N LYS A 325 2.73 -3.74 -9.70
CA LYS A 325 3.86 -4.26 -10.49
C LYS A 325 4.73 -5.23 -9.69
N TYR A 326 4.80 -5.04 -8.36
CA TYR A 326 5.56 -5.91 -7.45
C TYR A 326 4.71 -7.05 -6.89
N ASP A 327 3.42 -6.79 -6.62
CA ASP A 327 2.46 -7.77 -6.12
C ASP A 327 1.12 -7.63 -6.85
N SER A 328 1.01 -8.29 -7.98
CA SER A 328 -0.15 -8.19 -8.88
C SER A 328 -1.44 -8.78 -8.30
N VAL A 329 -1.34 -9.56 -7.22
CA VAL A 329 -2.48 -10.23 -6.56
C VAL A 329 -2.83 -9.58 -5.22
N ASN A 330 -2.29 -8.42 -4.91
CA ASN A 330 -2.56 -7.71 -3.65
C ASN A 330 -3.99 -7.16 -3.63
N VAL A 331 -4.83 -7.81 -2.82
CA VAL A 331 -6.26 -7.47 -2.71
C VAL A 331 -6.47 -6.04 -2.22
N LEU A 332 -5.69 -5.58 -1.23
CA LEU A 332 -5.84 -4.24 -0.65
C LEU A 332 -5.39 -3.15 -1.62
N ALA A 333 -4.32 -3.40 -2.39
CA ALA A 333 -3.88 -2.47 -3.43
C ALA A 333 -4.95 -2.31 -4.52
N ARG A 334 -5.56 -3.41 -4.99
CA ARG A 334 -6.63 -3.37 -5.98
C ARG A 334 -7.90 -2.72 -5.46
N LEU A 335 -8.29 -3.00 -4.21
CA LEU A 335 -9.43 -2.36 -3.55
C LEU A 335 -9.27 -0.84 -3.53
N ASN A 336 -8.11 -0.36 -3.07
CA ASN A 336 -7.84 1.08 -2.98
C ASN A 336 -7.66 1.71 -4.37
N LEU A 337 -7.11 0.96 -5.36
CA LEU A 337 -7.00 1.43 -6.73
C LEU A 337 -8.38 1.56 -7.39
N GLY A 338 -9.29 0.62 -7.14
CA GLY A 338 -10.68 0.73 -7.56
C GLY A 338 -11.37 1.97 -7.00
N ASP A 339 -11.14 2.29 -5.72
CA ASP A 339 -11.66 3.53 -5.11
C ASP A 339 -11.00 4.79 -5.70
N ALA A 340 -9.68 4.77 -5.91
CA ALA A 340 -8.97 5.86 -6.59
C ALA A 340 -9.54 6.15 -7.97
N TYR A 341 -9.75 5.13 -8.80
CA TYR A 341 -10.34 5.27 -10.13
C TYR A 341 -11.78 5.76 -10.09
N ARG A 342 -12.58 5.32 -9.10
CA ARG A 342 -13.93 5.83 -8.88
C ARG A 342 -13.92 7.35 -8.62
N LEU A 343 -13.04 7.80 -7.73
CA LEU A 343 -12.88 9.22 -7.41
C LEU A 343 -12.39 10.05 -8.63
N LEU A 344 -11.62 9.44 -9.53
CA LEU A 344 -11.14 10.04 -10.78
C LEU A 344 -12.19 9.98 -11.92
N GLY A 345 -13.37 9.41 -11.69
CA GLY A 345 -14.40 9.22 -12.73
C GLY A 345 -14.07 8.14 -13.77
N LYS A 346 -13.04 7.32 -13.54
CA LYS A 346 -12.63 6.21 -14.40
C LYS A 346 -13.45 4.96 -14.08
N ALA A 347 -14.72 4.96 -14.49
CA ALA A 347 -15.69 3.94 -14.08
C ALA A 347 -15.32 2.52 -14.53
N ALA A 348 -14.81 2.36 -15.77
CA ALA A 348 -14.43 1.06 -16.31
C ALA A 348 -13.25 0.44 -15.55
N GLU A 349 -12.22 1.23 -15.27
CA GLU A 349 -11.05 0.82 -14.54
C GLU A 349 -11.41 0.49 -13.08
N SER A 350 -12.21 1.33 -12.43
CA SER A 350 -12.71 1.10 -11.09
C SER A 350 -13.48 -0.21 -10.99
N GLN A 351 -14.43 -0.45 -11.90
CA GLN A 351 -15.22 -1.67 -11.94
C GLN A 351 -14.31 -2.90 -12.07
N ARG A 352 -13.35 -2.87 -13.01
CA ARG A 352 -12.44 -4.00 -13.24
C ARG A 352 -11.65 -4.38 -11.99
N GLU A 353 -11.08 -3.40 -11.27
CA GLU A 353 -10.30 -3.68 -10.07
C GLU A 353 -11.18 -4.18 -8.91
N LEU A 354 -12.36 -3.58 -8.72
CA LEU A 354 -13.29 -3.99 -7.66
C LEU A 354 -13.93 -5.36 -7.94
N ASP A 355 -14.33 -5.64 -9.19
CA ASP A 355 -14.85 -6.95 -9.60
C ASP A 355 -13.80 -8.06 -9.37
N TRP A 356 -12.52 -7.75 -9.65
CA TRP A 356 -11.43 -8.68 -9.36
C TRP A 356 -11.32 -8.98 -7.86
N VAL A 357 -11.45 -7.95 -7.00
CA VAL A 357 -11.43 -8.13 -5.54
C VAL A 357 -12.57 -9.02 -5.08
N VAL A 358 -13.80 -8.73 -5.50
CA VAL A 358 -15.00 -9.52 -5.12
C VAL A 358 -14.90 -10.96 -5.63
N LYS A 359 -14.35 -11.17 -6.83
CA LYS A 359 -14.13 -12.53 -7.39
C LYS A 359 -13.08 -13.30 -6.59
N THR A 360 -12.03 -12.63 -6.12
CA THR A 360 -10.92 -13.24 -5.38
C THR A 360 -11.29 -13.52 -3.93
N ASP A 361 -11.94 -12.56 -3.28
CA ASP A 361 -12.43 -12.66 -1.91
C ASP A 361 -13.80 -11.96 -1.76
N PRO A 362 -14.89 -12.72 -1.92
CA PRO A 362 -16.25 -12.17 -1.77
C PRO A 362 -16.59 -11.67 -0.38
N SER A 363 -15.76 -11.91 0.63
CA SER A 363 -15.98 -11.46 2.00
C SER A 363 -15.48 -10.04 2.28
N VAL A 364 -14.83 -9.39 1.31
CA VAL A 364 -14.32 -8.02 1.43
C VAL A 364 -15.49 -7.03 1.32
N ALA A 365 -16.14 -6.75 2.46
CA ALA A 365 -17.30 -5.86 2.53
C ALA A 365 -17.05 -4.50 1.85
N GLN A 366 -15.86 -3.90 2.02
CA GLN A 366 -15.53 -2.61 1.43
C GLN A 366 -15.54 -2.62 -0.11
N ALA A 367 -15.26 -3.75 -0.77
CA ALA A 367 -15.34 -3.85 -2.23
C ALA A 367 -16.80 -3.72 -2.71
N HIS A 368 -17.73 -4.37 -2.03
CA HIS A 368 -19.17 -4.25 -2.30
C HIS A 368 -19.66 -2.81 -2.07
N TYR A 369 -19.20 -2.16 -1.00
CA TYR A 369 -19.52 -0.75 -0.76
C TYR A 369 -19.02 0.15 -1.88
N ASN A 370 -17.75 0.01 -2.29
CA ASN A 370 -17.16 0.81 -3.35
C ASN A 370 -17.80 0.55 -4.72
N LEU A 371 -18.22 -0.69 -5.02
CA LEU A 371 -19.03 -1.01 -6.21
C LEU A 371 -20.41 -0.35 -6.15
N GLY A 372 -21.06 -0.39 -5.00
CA GLY A 372 -22.32 0.30 -4.78
C GLY A 372 -22.22 1.80 -5.04
N LEU A 373 -21.17 2.45 -4.52
CA LEU A 373 -20.89 3.87 -4.81
C LEU A 373 -20.58 4.11 -6.29
N LEU A 374 -19.80 3.23 -6.92
CA LEU A 374 -19.48 3.32 -8.35
C LEU A 374 -20.76 3.33 -9.19
N TYR A 375 -21.63 2.34 -9.01
CA TYR A 375 -22.86 2.19 -9.77
C TYR A 375 -23.87 3.31 -9.50
N LEU A 376 -23.88 3.85 -8.28
CA LEU A 376 -24.82 4.92 -7.90
C LEU A 376 -24.40 6.32 -8.39
N PHE A 377 -23.10 6.62 -8.38
CA PHE A 377 -22.61 7.98 -8.61
C PHE A 377 -21.89 8.19 -9.94
N SER A 378 -21.56 7.13 -10.70
CA SER A 378 -20.96 7.31 -12.01
C SER A 378 -21.99 7.79 -13.03
N GLN A 379 -21.60 8.73 -13.89
CA GLN A 379 -22.47 9.22 -14.99
C GLN A 379 -22.86 8.10 -15.96
N SER A 380 -21.92 7.20 -16.22
CA SER A 380 -22.12 5.99 -17.02
C SER A 380 -21.19 4.88 -16.55
N VAL A 381 -21.68 3.67 -16.57
CA VAL A 381 -20.88 2.46 -16.30
C VAL A 381 -20.91 1.61 -17.57
N PRO A 382 -19.76 1.23 -18.13
CA PRO A 382 -19.71 0.47 -19.38
C PRO A 382 -20.55 -0.81 -19.32
N GLY A 383 -21.36 -1.00 -20.36
CA GLY A 383 -22.21 -2.19 -20.49
C GLY A 383 -23.46 -2.21 -19.63
N LEU A 384 -23.79 -1.13 -18.92
CA LEU A 384 -24.98 -1.04 -18.08
C LEU A 384 -25.88 0.12 -18.50
N THR A 385 -27.19 -0.13 -18.56
CA THR A 385 -28.19 0.94 -18.60
C THR A 385 -28.29 1.60 -17.21
N PRO A 386 -28.80 2.84 -17.11
CA PRO A 386 -28.96 3.49 -15.80
C PRO A 386 -29.83 2.70 -14.80
N GLY A 387 -30.85 1.99 -15.28
CA GLY A 387 -31.67 1.10 -14.45
C GLY A 387 -30.89 -0.11 -13.92
N GLN A 388 -30.11 -0.75 -14.81
CA GLN A 388 -29.24 -1.86 -14.42
C GLN A 388 -28.13 -1.42 -13.43
N ALA A 389 -27.59 -0.21 -13.59
CA ALA A 389 -26.62 0.32 -12.67
C ALA A 389 -27.25 0.55 -11.28
N ALA A 390 -28.50 1.08 -11.22
CA ALA A 390 -29.21 1.23 -9.97
C ALA A 390 -29.51 -0.12 -9.28
N ASP A 391 -29.90 -1.15 -10.05
CA ASP A 391 -30.10 -2.49 -9.52
C ASP A 391 -28.82 -3.09 -8.93
N LYS A 392 -27.68 -2.95 -9.64
CA LYS A 392 -26.39 -3.37 -9.13
C LYS A 392 -25.97 -2.59 -7.88
N ALA A 393 -26.20 -1.27 -7.86
CA ALA A 393 -25.90 -0.48 -6.68
C ALA A 393 -26.65 -0.98 -5.44
N ILE A 394 -27.96 -1.29 -5.58
CA ILE A 394 -28.78 -1.86 -4.51
C ILE A 394 -28.22 -3.20 -4.05
N SER A 395 -27.96 -4.11 -4.99
CA SER A 395 -27.43 -5.45 -4.70
C SER A 395 -26.10 -5.41 -3.95
N GLU A 396 -25.16 -4.60 -4.41
CA GLU A 396 -23.82 -4.48 -3.80
C GLU A 396 -23.88 -3.86 -2.41
N LEU A 397 -24.69 -2.82 -2.21
CA LEU A 397 -24.88 -2.21 -0.89
C LEU A 397 -25.59 -3.16 0.10
N GLU A 398 -26.53 -3.99 -0.37
CA GLU A 398 -27.14 -5.03 0.44
C GLU A 398 -26.15 -6.13 0.83
N GLN A 399 -25.22 -6.52 -0.06
CA GLN A 399 -24.13 -7.44 0.28
C GLN A 399 -23.18 -6.82 1.30
N PHE A 400 -22.79 -5.55 1.12
CA PHE A 400 -22.02 -4.84 2.13
C PHE A 400 -22.66 -4.92 3.53
N LYS A 401 -23.96 -4.68 3.64
CA LYS A 401 -24.70 -4.76 4.90
C LYS A 401 -24.67 -6.15 5.52
N LYS A 402 -24.76 -7.21 4.71
CA LYS A 402 -24.68 -8.59 5.18
C LYS A 402 -23.29 -8.95 5.71
N LEU A 403 -22.23 -8.46 5.03
CA LEU A 403 -20.84 -8.77 5.34
C LEU A 403 -20.27 -7.88 6.45
N LYS A 404 -20.85 -6.70 6.67
CA LYS A 404 -20.37 -5.76 7.68
C LYS A 404 -20.53 -6.38 9.08
N PRO A 405 -19.45 -6.38 9.90
CA PRO A 405 -19.56 -6.85 11.28
C PRO A 405 -20.56 -6.03 12.07
N ARG A 406 -21.50 -6.68 12.72
CA ARG A 406 -22.41 -6.03 13.67
C ARG A 406 -21.63 -5.72 14.95
N THR A 407 -21.11 -4.52 15.06
CA THR A 407 -20.53 -4.03 16.31
C THR A 407 -21.65 -3.42 17.15
N ALA A 408 -21.88 -3.96 18.35
CA ALA A 408 -22.78 -3.35 19.32
C ALA A 408 -22.26 -1.91 19.61
N GLY A 409 -23.07 -0.89 19.30
CA GLY A 409 -22.71 0.51 19.48
C GLY A 409 -21.90 1.17 18.36
N GLY A 410 -21.74 0.52 17.19
CA GLY A 410 -21.15 1.14 16.01
C GLY A 410 -22.01 2.29 15.48
N ALA A 411 -21.37 3.39 15.03
CA ALA A 411 -22.07 4.47 14.35
C ALA A 411 -22.89 3.92 13.16
N PRO A 412 -24.11 4.40 12.92
CA PRO A 412 -24.88 4.04 11.73
C PRO A 412 -24.05 4.41 10.49
N ASP A 413 -23.98 3.49 9.54
CA ASP A 413 -23.40 3.79 8.24
C ASP A 413 -24.49 4.37 7.31
N ASP A 414 -24.04 4.91 6.18
CA ASP A 414 -24.89 5.53 5.18
C ASP A 414 -25.51 4.53 4.19
N SER A 415 -25.32 3.20 4.39
CA SER A 415 -25.74 2.18 3.43
C SER A 415 -27.24 2.16 3.19
N ASP A 416 -28.07 2.36 4.23
CA ASP A 416 -29.53 2.41 4.09
C ASP A 416 -29.99 3.64 3.31
N GLU A 417 -29.33 4.78 3.53
CA GLU A 417 -29.58 5.99 2.77
C GLU A 417 -29.19 5.81 1.29
N LEU A 418 -28.02 5.24 1.04
CA LEU A 418 -27.53 4.95 -0.32
C LEU A 418 -28.43 3.96 -1.05
N ILE A 419 -28.91 2.89 -0.39
CA ILE A 419 -29.89 1.96 -0.97
C ILE A 419 -31.20 2.68 -1.32
N THR A 420 -31.69 3.53 -0.43
CA THR A 420 -32.90 4.31 -0.69
C THR A 420 -32.72 5.24 -1.89
N ARG A 421 -31.59 5.91 -1.96
CA ARG A 421 -31.23 6.76 -3.12
C ARG A 421 -31.15 5.96 -4.42
N ALA A 422 -30.54 4.77 -4.40
CA ALA A 422 -30.48 3.89 -5.57
C ALA A 422 -31.88 3.44 -6.03
N LYS A 423 -32.77 3.10 -5.11
CA LYS A 423 -34.17 2.75 -5.41
C LYS A 423 -34.93 3.92 -6.02
N THR A 424 -34.76 5.13 -5.48
CA THR A 424 -35.37 6.36 -6.02
C THR A 424 -34.84 6.65 -7.44
N GLN A 425 -33.54 6.53 -7.67
CA GLN A 425 -32.93 6.70 -8.98
C GLN A 425 -33.49 5.67 -10.00
N LYS A 426 -33.61 4.39 -9.59
CA LYS A 426 -34.23 3.35 -10.42
C LYS A 426 -35.65 3.73 -10.82
N ALA A 427 -36.50 4.08 -9.86
CA ALA A 427 -37.88 4.47 -10.12
C ALA A 427 -37.99 5.67 -11.07
N LEU A 428 -37.09 6.65 -10.93
CA LEU A 428 -37.04 7.80 -11.84
C LEU A 428 -36.66 7.41 -13.29
N VAL A 429 -35.70 6.49 -13.45
CA VAL A 429 -35.29 5.96 -14.75
C VAL A 429 -36.44 5.20 -15.41
N GLU A 430 -37.13 4.35 -14.64
CA GLU A 430 -38.28 3.56 -15.11
C GLU A 430 -39.45 4.48 -15.51
N ALA A 431 -39.74 5.51 -14.73
CA ALA A 431 -40.78 6.50 -15.04
C ALA A 431 -40.48 7.25 -16.33
N LYS A 432 -39.23 7.72 -16.53
CA LYS A 432 -38.82 8.38 -17.80
C LYS A 432 -38.89 7.44 -18.99
N ALA A 433 -38.54 6.17 -18.82
CA ALA A 433 -38.65 5.17 -19.90
C ALA A 433 -40.10 4.91 -20.25
N ALA A 434 -41.01 4.84 -19.28
CA ALA A 434 -42.44 4.68 -19.47
C ALA A 434 -43.05 5.92 -20.21
N GLU A 435 -42.64 7.13 -19.81
CA GLU A 435 -43.05 8.37 -20.46
C GLU A 435 -42.59 8.44 -21.94
N ALA A 436 -41.35 8.03 -22.19
CA ALA A 436 -40.79 7.98 -23.54
C ALA A 436 -41.45 6.90 -24.43
N ALA A 437 -41.99 5.84 -23.86
CA ALA A 437 -42.70 4.77 -24.55
C ALA A 437 -44.22 5.05 -24.72
N ALA A 438 -44.74 6.06 -24.03
CA ALA A 438 -46.15 6.43 -24.15
C ALA A 438 -46.44 6.95 -25.57
N PRO A 439 -47.52 6.51 -26.23
CA PRO A 439 -47.91 7.06 -27.52
C PRO A 439 -48.14 8.56 -27.37
N PRO A 440 -47.81 9.35 -28.40
CA PRO A 440 -48.07 10.79 -28.37
C PRO A 440 -49.53 11.04 -28.08
N PRO A 441 -49.86 12.03 -27.23
CA PRO A 441 -51.27 12.32 -26.91
C PRO A 441 -52.02 12.49 -28.24
N ALA A 442 -53.14 11.72 -28.38
CA ALA A 442 -53.98 11.77 -29.59
C ALA A 442 -54.29 13.23 -29.85
N ALA A 443 -53.92 13.74 -31.04
CA ALA A 443 -54.25 15.12 -31.43
C ALA A 443 -55.75 15.32 -31.21
N ALA A 444 -56.11 16.28 -30.35
CA ALA A 444 -57.49 16.60 -30.07
C ALA A 444 -58.17 16.82 -31.41
N ALA A 445 -59.12 15.94 -31.74
CA ALA A 445 -59.91 16.08 -32.99
C ALA A 445 -60.50 17.47 -32.96
N PRO A 446 -60.45 18.23 -34.10
CA PRO A 446 -61.07 19.54 -34.16
C PRO A 446 -62.58 19.36 -33.85
N ALA A 447 -63.06 20.06 -32.84
CA ALA A 447 -64.48 20.04 -32.44
C ALA A 447 -65.35 20.28 -33.69
N GLY A 448 -66.05 19.22 -34.09
CA GLY A 448 -66.94 19.23 -35.28
C GLY A 448 -67.94 20.35 -35.17
N GLY A 449 -67.95 21.22 -36.17
CA GLY A 449 -68.91 22.25 -36.31
C GLY A 449 -70.30 21.70 -36.43
N GLY A 450 -71.15 22.01 -35.42
CA GLY A 450 -72.60 21.85 -35.53
C GLY A 450 -73.21 22.86 -36.49
N THR A 451 -73.70 22.35 -37.59
CA THR A 451 -74.61 23.05 -38.51
C THR A 451 -75.92 23.31 -37.81
N THR A 452 -76.51 24.57 -37.99
CA THR A 452 -77.91 24.86 -38.25
C THR A 452 -77.99 26.33 -38.57
N ALA A 453 -78.27 26.66 -39.84
CA ALA A 453 -79.52 26.98 -40.46
C ALA A 453 -80.26 28.14 -39.79
N GLY A 454 -80.44 29.23 -40.63
CA GLY A 454 -81.40 30.26 -40.34
C GLY A 454 -81.00 31.64 -40.85
N ALA A 455 -81.12 31.86 -42.16
CA ALA A 455 -81.36 33.22 -42.67
C ALA A 455 -82.89 33.53 -42.57
N PRO A 456 -83.47 34.66 -42.56
CA PRO A 456 -83.28 35.88 -43.39
C PRO A 456 -83.71 37.18 -42.61
N PRO A 457 -84.16 38.27 -43.32
CA PRO A 457 -83.88 38.82 -44.64
C PRO A 457 -83.31 40.26 -44.63
N ALA A 458 -83.20 40.74 -45.89
CA ALA A 458 -82.62 41.98 -46.31
C ALA A 458 -83.34 43.27 -45.97
N ALA A 459 -82.54 44.31 -45.98
CA ALA A 459 -82.64 45.63 -46.57
C ALA A 459 -83.31 46.76 -45.74
N PRO A 460 -83.16 48.04 -46.01
CA PRO A 460 -82.33 48.60 -47.07
C PRO A 460 -81.45 49.82 -46.63
N ALA A 461 -80.78 50.29 -47.64
CA ALA A 461 -79.96 51.47 -47.77
C ALA A 461 -80.48 52.82 -47.21
N ALA A 462 -79.58 53.67 -46.84
CA ALA A 462 -79.43 55.07 -47.14
C ALA A 462 -78.16 55.61 -46.46
N ALA A 463 -77.13 55.99 -47.18
CA ALA A 463 -76.88 57.26 -47.87
C ALA A 463 -76.44 58.42 -46.95
N LYS A 464 -75.29 58.97 -47.29
CA LYS A 464 -74.81 60.35 -47.05
C LYS A 464 -74.19 60.60 -45.60
N LYS A 465 -73.05 61.01 -45.54
CA LYS A 465 -72.17 61.99 -46.20
C LYS A 465 -70.72 61.64 -45.83
#